data_ac15af7735dfae8c69b414b233b68d8c
#
_entry.id   ac15af7735dfae8c69b414b233b68d8c
#
_cell.length_a   1.000
_cell.length_b   1.000
_cell.length_c   1.000
_cell.angle_alpha   90.00
_cell.angle_beta   90.00
_cell.angle_gamma   90.00
#
_symmetry.space_group_name_H-M   'P 1'
#
loop_
_entity.id
_entity.type
_entity.pdbx_description
1 polymer ?
#
loop_
_entity_poly.entity_id
_entity_poly.type
_entity_poly.pdbx_seq_one_letter_code
_entity_poly.pdbx_strand_id
1 'polypeptide(L)'
;MRSVSSGAITADFGYFHCGVFDLDGQKLLISRTGWTGELGYEIYTQGDDTDCPRLWSALMKAGAPSGMIFGSMQSMNIRRIEAGILDSGSDFDSSMTPSEAGVDKFVDLTNDGFIGREALLAPPPGKRLFGLLCRDLIPSAGCELFDGDEPVGVVTTGAYSPYLKMAVGYVRFSAAGDWPTRTLSLHCADKREAQCEIVNPPFYDREKKIPRTIASP
;
A
#
# COMPACT_ATOMS: atom_id res chain seq x y z
N MET A 1 19.32 -6.33 -8.17
CA MET A 1 19.55 -5.11 -8.98
C MET A 1 21.04 -4.92 -9.33
N ARG A 2 21.96 -4.98 -8.37
CA ARG A 2 23.39 -4.73 -8.62
C ARG A 2 23.98 -5.56 -9.78
N SER A 3 23.69 -6.86 -9.86
CA SER A 3 24.22 -7.76 -10.89
C SER A 3 23.69 -7.46 -12.30
N VAL A 4 22.42 -7.08 -12.45
CA VAL A 4 21.82 -6.77 -13.77
C VAL A 4 22.17 -5.38 -14.27
N SER A 5 22.60 -4.47 -13.38
CA SER A 5 23.04 -3.11 -13.71
C SER A 5 24.56 -2.97 -13.80
N SER A 6 25.29 -4.07 -13.89
CA SER A 6 26.77 -4.09 -13.88
C SER A 6 27.38 -3.28 -12.70
N GLY A 7 26.70 -3.28 -11.56
CA GLY A 7 27.14 -2.59 -10.35
C GLY A 7 26.69 -1.12 -10.26
N ALA A 8 26.01 -0.57 -11.24
CA ALA A 8 25.57 0.82 -11.25
C ALA A 8 24.51 1.15 -10.18
N ILE A 9 23.64 0.18 -9.86
CA ILE A 9 22.68 0.31 -8.76
C ILE A 9 23.34 -0.25 -7.50
N THR A 10 23.78 0.65 -6.64
CA THR A 10 24.50 0.34 -5.40
C THR A 10 23.56 0.26 -4.20
N ALA A 11 24.07 -0.16 -3.04
CA ALA A 11 23.27 -0.30 -1.81
C ALA A 11 22.78 1.04 -1.26
N ASP A 12 23.50 2.13 -1.58
CA ASP A 12 23.19 3.51 -1.17
C ASP A 12 22.18 4.22 -2.10
N PHE A 13 21.68 3.52 -3.15
CA PHE A 13 20.57 4.05 -3.95
C PHE A 13 19.31 4.16 -3.08
N GLY A 14 19.08 5.39 -2.60
CA GLY A 14 18.17 5.68 -1.51
C GLY A 14 16.69 5.48 -1.85
N TYR A 15 15.88 5.28 -0.80
CA TYR A 15 14.43 5.21 -0.91
C TYR A 15 13.85 6.53 -1.48
N PHE A 16 12.91 6.43 -2.40
CA PHE A 16 12.36 7.53 -3.22
C PHE A 16 13.35 8.17 -4.21
N HIS A 17 14.53 7.59 -4.42
CA HIS A 17 15.38 8.00 -5.51
C HIS A 17 15.00 7.28 -6.81
N CYS A 18 15.24 7.94 -7.93
CA CYS A 18 15.10 7.35 -9.27
C CYS A 18 16.25 7.76 -10.16
N GLY A 19 16.50 6.99 -11.19
CA GLY A 19 17.54 7.27 -12.18
C GLY A 19 17.43 6.36 -13.39
N VAL A 20 18.13 6.71 -14.46
CA VAL A 20 18.22 5.89 -15.67
C VAL A 20 19.46 5.00 -15.57
N PHE A 21 19.24 3.69 -15.68
CA PHE A 21 20.29 2.67 -15.59
C PHE A 21 20.25 1.74 -16.79
N ASP A 22 21.41 1.18 -17.13
CA ASP A 22 21.48 0.10 -18.09
C ASP A 22 21.19 -1.24 -17.39
N LEU A 23 20.18 -1.94 -17.86
CA LEU A 23 19.85 -3.29 -17.46
C LEU A 23 19.94 -4.22 -18.68
N ASP A 24 20.97 -5.04 -18.71
CA ASP A 24 21.21 -5.99 -19.81
C ASP A 24 21.21 -5.31 -21.19
N GLY A 25 21.85 -4.12 -21.30
CA GLY A 25 21.95 -3.35 -22.53
C GLY A 25 20.72 -2.49 -22.85
N GLN A 26 19.77 -2.36 -21.94
CA GLN A 26 18.57 -1.53 -22.10
C GLN A 26 18.56 -0.39 -21.08
N LYS A 27 18.43 0.86 -21.54
CA LYS A 27 18.33 2.04 -20.69
C LYS A 27 16.92 2.19 -20.16
N LEU A 28 16.73 2.02 -18.85
CA LEU A 28 15.43 2.01 -18.20
C LEU A 28 15.43 2.97 -16.99
N LEU A 29 14.31 3.63 -16.77
CA LEU A 29 14.07 4.37 -15.55
C LEU A 29 13.81 3.38 -14.41
N ILE A 30 14.57 3.50 -13.34
CA ILE A 30 14.41 2.66 -12.15
C ILE A 30 14.20 3.55 -10.95
N SER A 31 13.18 3.23 -10.15
CA SER A 31 12.90 3.90 -8.90
C SER A 31 13.11 2.93 -7.73
N ARG A 32 13.64 3.47 -6.63
CA ARG A 32 13.75 2.77 -5.35
C ARG A 32 12.45 2.96 -4.57
N THR A 33 11.36 2.56 -5.17
CA THR A 33 10.00 2.59 -4.65
C THR A 33 9.37 1.21 -4.73
N GLY A 34 8.16 1.06 -4.23
CA GLY A 34 7.41 -0.17 -4.29
C GLY A 34 6.06 -0.04 -3.60
N TRP A 35 5.14 -0.94 -3.94
CA TRP A 35 3.77 -0.95 -3.46
C TRP A 35 3.51 -2.08 -2.44
N THR A 36 4.56 -2.58 -1.81
CA THR A 36 4.48 -3.70 -0.85
C THR A 36 4.91 -3.34 0.57
N GLY A 37 5.50 -2.15 0.75
CA GLY A 37 6.13 -1.78 2.02
C GLY A 37 7.46 -2.49 2.30
N GLU A 38 7.93 -3.31 1.36
CA GLU A 38 9.22 -3.98 1.42
C GLU A 38 10.31 -3.19 0.67
N LEU A 39 11.55 -3.61 0.86
CA LEU A 39 12.67 -3.11 0.08
C LEU A 39 12.52 -3.57 -1.36
N GLY A 40 12.30 -2.64 -2.28
CA GLY A 40 11.97 -2.95 -3.66
C GLY A 40 12.46 -1.92 -4.67
N TYR A 41 12.26 -2.24 -5.92
CA TYR A 41 12.51 -1.38 -7.07
C TYR A 41 11.37 -1.50 -8.05
N GLU A 42 11.04 -0.38 -8.69
CA GLU A 42 10.13 -0.33 -9.82
C GLU A 42 10.95 -0.04 -11.08
N ILE A 43 10.72 -0.82 -12.12
CA ILE A 43 11.40 -0.71 -13.41
C ILE A 43 10.36 -0.27 -14.43
N TYR A 44 10.56 0.89 -15.01
CA TYR A 44 9.62 1.47 -15.97
C TYR A 44 10.08 1.17 -17.39
N THR A 45 9.28 0.38 -18.10
CA THR A 45 9.49 0.06 -19.51
C THR A 45 9.03 1.23 -20.39
N GLN A 46 9.68 1.40 -21.55
CA GLN A 46 9.41 2.49 -22.48
C GLN A 46 8.67 1.99 -23.75
N GLY A 47 7.54 1.33 -23.53
CA GLY A 47 6.75 0.80 -24.65
C GLY A 47 7.56 -0.13 -25.54
N ASP A 48 7.48 0.11 -26.85
CA ASP A 48 8.13 -0.74 -27.88
C ASP A 48 9.66 -0.66 -27.87
N ASP A 49 10.25 0.34 -27.20
CA ASP A 49 11.70 0.47 -27.08
C ASP A 49 12.31 -0.48 -26.04
N THR A 50 11.47 -1.23 -25.31
CA THR A 50 11.93 -2.19 -24.29
C THR A 50 11.65 -3.62 -24.72
N ASP A 51 12.69 -4.44 -24.83
CA ASP A 51 12.56 -5.90 -24.97
C ASP A 51 12.21 -6.50 -23.59
N CYS A 52 10.91 -6.50 -23.28
CA CYS A 52 10.38 -7.01 -22.02
C CYS A 52 10.70 -8.50 -21.76
N PRO A 53 10.60 -9.43 -22.74
CA PRO A 53 11.01 -10.82 -22.56
C PRO A 53 12.48 -10.97 -22.17
N ARG A 54 13.36 -10.22 -22.81
CA ARG A 54 14.80 -10.22 -22.50
C ARG A 54 15.05 -9.65 -21.09
N LEU A 55 14.43 -8.52 -20.75
CA LEU A 55 14.52 -7.92 -19.42
C LEU A 55 14.06 -8.90 -18.34
N TRP A 56 12.90 -9.54 -18.53
CA TRP A 56 12.39 -10.57 -17.63
C TRP A 56 13.39 -11.70 -17.42
N SER A 57 13.93 -12.24 -18.51
CA SER A 57 14.89 -13.34 -18.48
C SER A 57 16.18 -12.96 -17.73
N ALA A 58 16.67 -11.73 -17.94
CA ALA A 58 17.86 -11.22 -17.26
C ALA A 58 17.63 -11.07 -15.75
N LEU A 59 16.48 -10.52 -15.36
CA LEU A 59 16.09 -10.36 -13.95
C LEU A 59 15.95 -11.71 -13.25
N MET A 60 15.21 -12.65 -13.85
CA MET A 60 15.03 -14.00 -13.28
C MET A 60 16.35 -14.75 -13.15
N LYS A 61 17.20 -14.69 -14.17
CA LYS A 61 18.55 -15.31 -14.14
C LYS A 61 19.40 -14.73 -13.02
N ALA A 62 19.41 -13.41 -12.86
CA ALA A 62 20.20 -12.74 -11.84
C ALA A 62 19.66 -12.96 -10.43
N GLY A 63 18.35 -13.10 -10.26
CA GLY A 63 17.70 -13.30 -8.98
C GLY A 63 17.66 -14.75 -8.50
N ALA A 64 17.74 -15.72 -9.40
CA ALA A 64 17.64 -17.15 -9.09
C ALA A 64 18.60 -17.63 -7.99
N PRO A 65 19.89 -17.23 -7.95
CA PRO A 65 20.83 -17.61 -6.88
C PRO A 65 20.42 -17.10 -5.49
N SER A 66 19.58 -16.04 -5.45
CA SER A 66 19.05 -15.46 -4.22
C SER A 66 17.62 -15.93 -3.90
N GLY A 67 17.13 -16.96 -4.60
CA GLY A 67 15.78 -17.50 -4.37
C GLY A 67 14.66 -16.62 -4.91
N MET A 68 14.92 -15.73 -5.87
CA MET A 68 13.88 -14.89 -6.48
C MET A 68 12.86 -15.76 -7.21
N ILE A 69 11.59 -15.51 -6.95
CA ILE A 69 10.46 -16.18 -7.61
C ILE A 69 9.47 -15.13 -8.14
N PHE A 70 8.63 -15.55 -9.05
CA PHE A 70 7.51 -14.73 -9.52
C PHE A 70 6.49 -14.52 -8.40
N GLY A 71 6.04 -13.28 -8.23
CA GLY A 71 4.95 -12.90 -7.33
C GLY A 71 3.70 -12.51 -8.11
N SER A 72 2.51 -12.84 -7.57
CA SER A 72 1.24 -12.46 -8.17
C SER A 72 0.77 -11.07 -7.72
N MET A 73 -0.13 -10.44 -8.50
CA MET A 73 -0.83 -9.22 -8.08
C MET A 73 -1.60 -9.43 -6.77
N GLN A 74 -2.12 -10.63 -6.54
CA GLN A 74 -2.81 -10.95 -5.27
C GLN A 74 -1.84 -10.89 -4.09
N SER A 75 -0.64 -11.45 -4.20
CA SER A 75 0.37 -11.37 -3.14
C SER A 75 0.80 -9.93 -2.86
N MET A 76 0.94 -9.13 -3.91
CA MET A 76 1.26 -7.70 -3.81
C MET A 76 0.12 -6.93 -3.12
N ASN A 77 -1.14 -7.22 -3.46
CA ASN A 77 -2.30 -6.61 -2.80
C ASN A 77 -2.36 -6.94 -1.31
N ILE A 78 -2.09 -8.19 -0.91
CA ILE A 78 -2.01 -8.56 0.50
C ILE A 78 -0.93 -7.73 1.21
N ARG A 79 0.27 -7.66 0.64
CA ARG A 79 1.39 -6.93 1.23
C ARG A 79 1.13 -5.43 1.35
N ARG A 80 0.51 -4.80 0.33
CA ARG A 80 0.19 -3.37 0.41
C ARG A 80 -0.81 -3.06 1.54
N ILE A 81 -1.80 -3.94 1.76
CA ILE A 81 -2.76 -3.80 2.86
C ILE A 81 -2.02 -3.90 4.20
N GLU A 82 -1.23 -4.95 4.42
CA GLU A 82 -0.42 -5.12 5.63
C GLU A 82 0.44 -3.89 5.91
N ALA A 83 1.05 -3.34 4.88
CA ALA A 83 1.92 -2.17 4.95
C ALA A 83 1.18 -0.83 5.09
N GLY A 84 -0.14 -0.81 5.10
CA GLY A 84 -0.91 0.43 5.22
C GLY A 84 -0.84 1.32 3.97
N ILE A 85 -0.65 0.73 2.78
CA ILE A 85 -0.63 1.44 1.50
C ILE A 85 -2.04 1.38 0.92
N LEU A 86 -2.61 2.54 0.66
CA LEU A 86 -3.95 2.70 0.11
C LEU A 86 -3.93 2.59 -1.41
N ASP A 87 -5.03 2.14 -1.97
CA ASP A 87 -5.25 2.04 -3.41
C ASP A 87 -6.29 3.07 -3.85
N SER A 88 -5.91 3.88 -4.84
CA SER A 88 -6.79 4.92 -5.40
C SER A 88 -7.89 4.28 -6.25
N GLY A 89 -9.12 4.67 -5.99
CA GLY A 89 -10.31 4.12 -6.65
C GLY A 89 -11.01 3.01 -5.84
N SER A 90 -10.27 2.30 -4.97
CA SER A 90 -10.88 1.32 -4.06
C SER A 90 -10.96 1.84 -2.62
N ASP A 91 -9.85 2.22 -2.01
CA ASP A 91 -9.83 2.65 -0.61
C ASP A 91 -10.20 4.12 -0.44
N PHE A 92 -9.80 4.96 -1.37
CA PHE A 92 -10.14 6.37 -1.43
C PHE A 92 -10.33 6.84 -2.87
N ASP A 93 -11.02 7.94 -3.06
CA ASP A 93 -11.28 8.57 -4.34
C ASP A 93 -11.36 10.10 -4.19
N SER A 94 -11.75 10.80 -5.25
CA SER A 94 -11.88 12.26 -5.28
C SER A 94 -12.95 12.83 -4.34
N SER A 95 -13.77 11.98 -3.70
CA SER A 95 -14.75 12.40 -2.69
C SER A 95 -14.16 12.54 -1.28
N MET A 96 -12.87 12.21 -1.10
CA MET A 96 -12.16 12.27 0.18
C MET A 96 -10.98 13.25 0.12
N THR A 97 -10.83 14.01 1.19
CA THR A 97 -9.62 14.80 1.42
C THR A 97 -8.47 13.92 1.93
N PRO A 98 -7.20 14.36 1.81
CA PRO A 98 -6.06 13.66 2.42
C PRO A 98 -6.23 13.39 3.91
N SER A 99 -6.85 14.32 4.66
CA SER A 99 -7.12 14.16 6.08
C SER A 99 -8.13 13.04 6.36
N GLU A 100 -9.23 12.96 5.61
CA GLU A 100 -10.21 11.88 5.73
C GLU A 100 -9.60 10.51 5.42
N ALA A 101 -8.70 10.44 4.44
CA ALA A 101 -7.96 9.24 4.12
C ALA A 101 -6.81 8.93 5.12
N GLY A 102 -6.47 9.86 6.02
CA GLY A 102 -5.39 9.70 7.00
C GLY A 102 -3.99 9.76 6.38
N VAL A 103 -3.84 10.49 5.27
CA VAL A 103 -2.57 10.70 4.55
C VAL A 103 -2.11 12.16 4.55
N ASP A 104 -2.71 12.98 5.39
CA ASP A 104 -2.39 14.39 5.60
C ASP A 104 -0.92 14.66 5.93
N LYS A 105 -0.25 13.71 6.58
CA LYS A 105 1.20 13.76 6.84
C LYS A 105 2.08 13.88 5.58
N PHE A 106 1.54 13.63 4.41
CA PHE A 106 2.21 13.80 3.12
C PHE A 106 1.89 15.16 2.46
N VAL A 107 1.06 15.98 3.09
CA VAL A 107 0.69 17.30 2.60
C VAL A 107 1.42 18.37 3.40
N ASP A 108 2.28 19.11 2.74
CA ASP A 108 2.99 20.24 3.34
C ASP A 108 2.27 21.54 3.00
N LEU A 109 1.44 22.01 3.92
CA LEU A 109 0.69 23.26 3.77
C LEU A 109 1.58 24.52 3.90
N THR A 110 2.84 24.39 4.30
CA THR A 110 3.79 25.51 4.30
C THR A 110 4.31 25.82 2.89
N ASN A 111 4.24 24.82 1.99
CA ASN A 111 4.48 25.04 0.56
C ASN A 111 3.27 25.73 -0.06
N ASP A 112 3.44 26.91 -0.64
CA ASP A 112 2.37 27.73 -1.24
C ASP A 112 2.19 27.49 -2.75
N GLY A 113 3.03 26.65 -3.37
CA GLY A 113 3.10 26.47 -4.81
C GLY A 113 2.31 25.32 -5.40
N PHE A 114 1.40 24.66 -4.68
CA PHE A 114 0.65 23.53 -5.22
C PHE A 114 -0.85 23.79 -5.41
N ILE A 115 -1.42 23.16 -6.45
CA ILE A 115 -2.86 23.25 -6.77
C ILE A 115 -3.70 22.56 -5.68
N GLY A 116 -4.74 23.25 -5.19
CA GLY A 116 -5.65 22.73 -4.16
C GLY A 116 -5.28 23.10 -2.72
N ARG A 117 -4.15 23.76 -2.49
CA ARG A 117 -3.73 24.21 -1.15
C ARG A 117 -4.81 24.98 -0.41
N GLU A 118 -5.43 25.96 -1.07
CA GLU A 118 -6.47 26.80 -0.44
C GLU A 118 -7.65 25.97 0.07
N ALA A 119 -8.06 24.94 -0.66
CA ALA A 119 -9.12 24.04 -0.22
C ALA A 119 -8.74 23.22 1.02
N LEU A 120 -7.43 22.94 1.21
CA LEU A 120 -6.92 22.18 2.34
C LEU A 120 -6.60 23.04 3.56
N LEU A 121 -6.65 24.38 3.45
CA LEU A 121 -6.50 25.29 4.60
C LEU A 121 -7.76 25.32 5.50
N ALA A 122 -8.91 24.88 5.00
CA ALA A 122 -10.09 24.71 5.82
C ALA A 122 -9.85 23.66 6.93
N PRO A 123 -10.49 23.79 8.10
CA PRO A 123 -10.37 22.76 9.14
C PRO A 123 -10.69 21.38 8.57
N PRO A 124 -9.81 20.37 8.79
CA PRO A 124 -10.00 19.05 8.23
C PRO A 124 -11.26 18.40 8.83
N PRO A 125 -12.06 17.68 8.01
CA PRO A 125 -13.29 17.03 8.48
C PRO A 125 -13.01 15.84 9.43
N GLY A 126 -11.75 15.48 9.63
CA GLY A 126 -11.31 14.35 10.43
C GLY A 126 -11.23 13.05 9.67
N LYS A 127 -10.44 12.13 10.18
CA LYS A 127 -10.14 10.85 9.53
C LYS A 127 -11.36 9.92 9.51
N ARG A 128 -11.61 9.31 8.35
CA ARG A 128 -12.69 8.36 8.10
C ARG A 128 -12.20 6.99 7.64
N LEU A 129 -10.96 6.86 7.18
CA LEU A 129 -10.37 5.61 6.71
C LEU A 129 -9.51 4.98 7.79
N PHE A 130 -9.84 3.75 8.16
CA PHE A 130 -9.15 2.98 9.20
C PHE A 130 -8.87 1.55 8.74
N GLY A 131 -8.05 0.84 9.51
CA GLY A 131 -7.84 -0.59 9.36
C GLY A 131 -8.83 -1.39 10.19
N LEU A 132 -9.08 -2.62 9.78
CA LEU A 132 -9.79 -3.60 10.58
C LEU A 132 -9.01 -4.91 10.69
N LEU A 133 -9.15 -5.60 11.82
CA LEU A 133 -8.65 -6.94 12.09
C LEU A 133 -9.84 -7.86 12.34
N CYS A 134 -9.89 -8.98 11.65
CA CYS A 134 -10.94 -9.99 11.84
C CYS A 134 -10.31 -11.39 11.91
N ARG A 135 -10.77 -12.23 12.87
CA ARG A 135 -10.24 -13.58 13.05
C ARG A 135 -11.03 -14.61 12.27
N ASP A 136 -12.33 -14.44 12.24
CA ASP A 136 -13.28 -15.48 11.86
C ASP A 136 -13.77 -15.35 10.41
N LEU A 137 -13.51 -14.20 9.77
CA LEU A 137 -13.99 -13.89 8.43
C LEU A 137 -12.95 -13.06 7.66
N ILE A 138 -12.73 -13.40 6.40
CA ILE A 138 -11.98 -12.53 5.48
C ILE A 138 -12.98 -11.54 4.89
N PRO A 139 -12.84 -10.22 5.22
CA PRO A 139 -13.73 -9.21 4.68
C PRO A 139 -13.51 -9.00 3.19
N SER A 140 -14.55 -8.60 2.49
CA SER A 140 -14.46 -8.17 1.09
C SER A 140 -15.01 -6.75 0.92
N ALA A 141 -14.67 -6.11 -0.17
CA ALA A 141 -15.26 -4.82 -0.51
C ALA A 141 -16.79 -4.91 -0.51
N GLY A 142 -17.44 -3.91 0.08
CA GLY A 142 -18.90 -3.86 0.23
C GLY A 142 -19.46 -4.56 1.47
N CYS A 143 -18.66 -5.27 2.28
CA CYS A 143 -19.12 -5.67 3.62
C CYS A 143 -19.34 -4.42 4.47
N GLU A 144 -20.39 -4.41 5.30
CA GLU A 144 -20.77 -3.27 6.13
C GLU A 144 -20.38 -3.49 7.60
N LEU A 145 -20.03 -2.41 8.28
CA LEU A 145 -19.78 -2.42 9.71
C LEU A 145 -20.93 -1.77 10.47
N PHE A 146 -21.30 -2.40 11.57
CA PHE A 146 -22.38 -1.96 12.47
C PHE A 146 -21.85 -1.71 13.87
N ASP A 147 -22.34 -0.62 14.47
CA ASP A 147 -22.21 -0.30 15.90
C ASP A 147 -23.59 -0.49 16.54
N GLY A 148 -23.82 -1.66 17.15
CA GLY A 148 -25.18 -2.12 17.43
C GLY A 148 -25.95 -2.38 16.14
N ASP A 149 -27.10 -1.70 15.97
CA ASP A 149 -27.95 -1.81 14.78
C ASP A 149 -27.66 -0.71 13.73
N GLU A 150 -26.71 0.18 13.98
CA GLU A 150 -26.41 1.35 13.16
C GLU A 150 -25.32 1.01 12.14
N PRO A 151 -25.53 1.14 10.84
CA PRO A 151 -24.48 0.98 9.84
C PRO A 151 -23.55 2.21 9.89
N VAL A 152 -22.27 1.97 10.19
CA VAL A 152 -21.29 3.05 10.43
C VAL A 152 -20.20 3.13 9.38
N GLY A 153 -19.98 2.09 8.59
CA GLY A 153 -18.91 2.08 7.60
C GLY A 153 -18.99 0.93 6.61
N VAL A 154 -18.18 1.01 5.56
CA VAL A 154 -18.10 0.01 4.50
C VAL A 154 -16.65 -0.41 4.29
N VAL A 155 -16.41 -1.71 4.18
CA VAL A 155 -15.11 -2.27 3.82
C VAL A 155 -14.78 -1.91 2.38
N THR A 156 -13.60 -1.35 2.16
CA THR A 156 -13.10 -1.00 0.83
C THR A 156 -12.22 -2.09 0.24
N THR A 157 -11.47 -2.77 1.11
CA THR A 157 -10.62 -3.90 0.73
C THR A 157 -10.38 -4.81 1.91
N GLY A 158 -10.10 -6.10 1.64
CA GLY A 158 -9.73 -7.04 2.67
C GLY A 158 -8.99 -8.24 2.11
N ALA A 159 -8.19 -8.87 2.97
CA ALA A 159 -7.42 -10.04 2.64
C ALA A 159 -7.04 -10.83 3.90
N TYR A 160 -6.68 -12.10 3.74
CA TYR A 160 -5.99 -12.84 4.79
C TYR A 160 -4.51 -12.44 4.81
N SER A 161 -4.00 -12.02 5.95
CA SER A 161 -2.59 -11.73 6.17
C SER A 161 -1.85 -13.00 6.64
N PRO A 162 -0.95 -13.57 5.82
CA PRO A 162 -0.11 -14.68 6.26
C PRO A 162 0.84 -14.29 7.39
N TYR A 163 1.27 -13.03 7.42
CA TYR A 163 2.16 -12.50 8.45
C TYR A 163 1.46 -12.40 9.81
N LEU A 164 0.28 -11.80 9.85
CA LEU A 164 -0.50 -11.62 11.09
C LEU A 164 -1.34 -12.85 11.45
N LYS A 165 -1.50 -13.80 10.52
CA LYS A 165 -2.34 -15.01 10.64
C LYS A 165 -3.79 -14.69 10.98
N MET A 166 -4.29 -13.61 10.40
CA MET A 166 -5.69 -13.17 10.50
C MET A 166 -6.08 -12.33 9.29
N ALA A 167 -7.34 -12.06 9.14
CA ALA A 167 -7.81 -11.17 8.10
C ALA A 167 -7.58 -9.70 8.48
N VAL A 168 -7.20 -8.91 7.49
CA VAL A 168 -6.97 -7.45 7.56
C VAL A 168 -7.74 -6.76 6.44
N GLY A 169 -8.07 -5.51 6.63
CA GLY A 169 -8.72 -4.72 5.58
C GLY A 169 -8.77 -3.24 5.91
N TYR A 170 -9.30 -2.47 4.98
CA TYR A 170 -9.63 -1.08 5.22
C TYR A 170 -11.13 -0.88 5.25
N VAL A 171 -11.54 0.08 6.05
CA VAL A 171 -12.93 0.49 6.20
C VAL A 171 -13.04 2.00 6.07
N ARG A 172 -14.00 2.46 5.29
CA ARG A 172 -14.38 3.86 5.18
C ARG A 172 -15.65 4.10 5.99
N PHE A 173 -15.52 4.85 7.08
CA PHE A 173 -16.65 5.23 7.91
C PHE A 173 -17.48 6.34 7.28
N SER A 174 -18.76 6.36 7.57
CA SER A 174 -19.70 7.40 7.12
C SER A 174 -19.36 8.76 7.72
N ALA A 175 -18.81 8.79 8.94
CA ALA A 175 -18.40 9.99 9.66
C ALA A 175 -17.01 9.83 10.29
N ALA A 176 -16.33 10.95 10.49
CA ALA A 176 -15.13 10.99 11.32
C ALA A 176 -15.48 10.62 12.77
N GLY A 177 -14.56 9.94 13.44
CA GLY A 177 -14.77 9.50 14.82
C GLY A 177 -13.55 8.85 15.44
N ASP A 178 -13.62 8.59 16.73
CA ASP A 178 -12.62 7.83 17.49
C ASP A 178 -12.95 6.33 17.39
N TRP A 179 -12.63 5.76 16.23
CA TRP A 179 -12.93 4.38 15.89
C TRP A 179 -11.91 3.35 16.40
N PRO A 180 -10.59 3.66 16.50
CA PRO A 180 -9.59 2.68 16.92
C PRO A 180 -9.91 2.05 18.27
N THR A 181 -9.60 0.74 18.41
CA THR A 181 -9.88 -0.13 19.57
C THR A 181 -11.34 -0.52 19.76
N ARG A 182 -12.27 -0.01 18.95
CA ARG A 182 -13.67 -0.45 19.01
C ARG A 182 -13.81 -1.81 18.34
N THR A 183 -14.72 -2.62 18.88
CA THR A 183 -15.16 -3.88 18.26
C THR A 183 -16.51 -3.63 17.62
N LEU A 184 -16.62 -3.93 16.33
CA LEU A 184 -17.82 -3.70 15.52
C LEU A 184 -18.27 -5.01 14.86
N SER A 185 -19.55 -5.10 14.54
CA SER A 185 -20.09 -6.24 13.78
C SER A 185 -19.84 -6.01 12.28
N LEU A 186 -19.24 -6.99 11.64
CA LEU A 186 -18.98 -7.03 10.20
C LEU A 186 -20.03 -7.93 9.54
N HIS A 187 -20.77 -7.38 8.59
CA HIS A 187 -21.83 -8.09 7.85
C HIS A 187 -21.50 -8.07 6.35
N CYS A 188 -21.49 -9.25 5.74
CA CYS A 188 -21.22 -9.40 4.31
C CYS A 188 -22.49 -9.83 3.55
N ALA A 189 -22.57 -9.53 2.26
CA ALA A 189 -23.74 -9.78 1.42
C ALA A 189 -24.17 -11.28 1.36
N ASP A 190 -23.24 -12.20 1.59
CA ASP A 190 -23.47 -13.64 1.67
C ASP A 190 -24.00 -14.10 3.04
N LYS A 191 -24.44 -13.16 3.88
CA LYS A 191 -24.97 -13.37 5.24
C LYS A 191 -23.94 -13.91 6.25
N ARG A 192 -22.66 -13.85 5.95
CA ARG A 192 -21.63 -14.11 6.95
C ARG A 192 -21.44 -12.89 7.83
N GLU A 193 -21.29 -13.13 9.12
CA GLU A 193 -21.11 -12.11 10.14
C GLU A 193 -19.92 -12.47 11.03
N ALA A 194 -19.21 -11.47 11.51
CA ALA A 194 -18.10 -11.64 12.45
C ALA A 194 -17.88 -10.36 13.26
N GLN A 195 -17.15 -10.49 14.36
CA GLN A 195 -16.66 -9.32 15.09
C GLN A 195 -15.28 -8.92 14.53
N CYS A 196 -15.07 -7.64 14.40
CA CYS A 196 -13.78 -7.08 13.97
C CYS A 196 -13.34 -5.94 14.88
N GLU A 197 -12.03 -5.81 15.05
CA GLU A 197 -11.40 -4.71 15.79
C GLU A 197 -10.96 -3.62 14.81
N ILE A 198 -11.23 -2.37 15.13
CA ILE A 198 -10.80 -1.22 14.33
C ILE A 198 -9.45 -0.74 14.82
N VAL A 199 -8.53 -0.53 13.89
CA VAL A 199 -7.14 -0.15 14.19
C VAL A 199 -6.64 0.97 13.28
N ASN A 200 -5.58 1.63 13.69
CA ASN A 200 -4.85 2.53 12.80
C ASN A 200 -3.86 1.72 11.94
N PRO A 201 -3.92 1.80 10.60
CA PRO A 201 -2.87 1.25 9.76
C PRO A 201 -1.57 2.07 9.91
N PRO A 202 -0.40 1.50 9.58
CA PRO A 202 -0.19 0.17 9.01
C PRO A 202 -0.29 -0.96 10.04
N PHE A 203 -0.62 -2.17 9.56
CA PHE A 203 -0.66 -3.38 10.40
C PHE A 203 0.74 -3.96 10.64
N TYR A 204 1.68 -3.65 9.75
CA TYR A 204 3.03 -4.17 9.69
C TYR A 204 4.02 -3.02 9.45
N ASP A 205 5.22 -3.08 10.04
CA ASP A 205 6.28 -2.05 9.94
C ASP A 205 5.73 -0.62 10.11
N ARG A 206 5.14 -0.35 11.26
CA ARG A 206 4.45 0.93 11.56
C ARG A 206 5.30 2.17 11.33
N GLU A 207 6.61 2.05 11.49
CA GLU A 207 7.57 3.14 11.31
C GLU A 207 8.15 3.23 9.89
N LYS A 208 7.74 2.31 8.98
CA LYS A 208 8.24 2.25 7.59
C LYS A 208 9.76 2.15 7.54
N LYS A 209 10.35 1.32 8.40
CA LYS A 209 11.80 1.11 8.45
C LYS A 209 12.30 0.23 7.32
N ILE A 210 11.55 -0.83 6.98
CA ILE A 210 11.97 -1.84 6.00
C ILE A 210 12.27 -1.24 4.62
N PRO A 211 11.35 -0.46 3.98
CA PRO A 211 11.63 0.08 2.65
C PRO A 211 12.76 1.12 2.64
N ARG A 212 13.08 1.70 3.82
CA ARG A 212 14.16 2.68 3.97
C ARG A 212 15.51 2.05 4.31
N THR A 213 15.53 0.76 4.61
CA THR A 213 16.77 0.06 4.95
C THR A 213 17.72 0.09 3.76
N ILE A 214 18.97 0.45 4.01
CA ILE A 214 20.04 0.28 3.03
C ILE A 214 20.33 -1.22 2.95
N ALA A 215 20.25 -1.80 1.76
CA ALA A 215 20.56 -3.19 1.57
C ALA A 215 22.01 -3.44 2.03
N SER A 216 22.21 -4.32 2.99
CA SER A 216 23.57 -4.77 3.34
C SER A 216 24.24 -5.39 2.11
N PRO A 217 25.54 -5.14 1.90
CA PRO A 217 26.28 -5.63 0.73
C PRO A 217 26.30 -7.16 0.62
#